data_9596dbfeb2eef41362cf25213dd9c2af
#
_entry.id   9596dbfeb2eef41362cf25213dd9c2af
#
_cell.length_a   1.000
_cell.length_b   1.000
_cell.length_c   1.000
_cell.angle_alpha   90.00
_cell.angle_beta   90.00
_cell.angle_gamma   90.00
#
_symmetry.space_group_name_H-M   'P 1'
#
loop_
_entity.id
_entity.type
_entity.pdbx_description
1 polymer ?
#
loop_
_entity_poly.entity_id
_entity_poly.type
_entity_poly.pdbx_seq_one_letter_code
_entity_poly.pdbx_strand_id
1 'polypeptide(L)'
;DCNIFLENIQKVPDMTQAEKDRWAAEVRFLKVYYHYWLIRMYGPIPIMDRNIPVNASEDEVKVFRSTIDECFDYVINSLTEIINSNHLPDKIMNEAEELGRITQGIAMAIKAEVMVTAASPLFNGNADYKGYTDSRGIELFNPNKSEQAKKQRWIDAAEACRQAIDFLKAQGHDLYKYTSLEYTISDQTRAKMNIRNIVTEKWNQEIIWANSNSIIGQLQDHAIPRGLEPGKEGNASVGGNLAVPLKIADLFYTKNGVPITEDKTWNYDDRFELRKATANDKYFIKEGYTTANLNFDREVRYYASLGFDGAVWFGQGVTDETKPIYVQCKQGQSAANQIANSWNETGIWPKKLVHFKSVVGQTSGFTKITYPFPVMRLGNLYLLYAEALNESGATKTDVLTWVDLIRERAGLKGVEESWDTYTNNKKYETIDGRREIIQQERGIELAFEAQRFWDLRRWKLAFQEQNKPITGWNT
;
A
#
# COMPACT_ATOMS: atom_id res chain seq x y z
N ASP A 1 20.27 14.72 -13.50
CA ASP A 1 20.87 15.23 -12.24
C ASP A 1 21.73 14.16 -11.55
N CYS A 2 21.26 12.89 -11.37
CA CYS A 2 22.05 11.85 -10.68
C CYS A 2 23.41 11.60 -11.33
N ASN A 3 23.49 11.51 -12.66
CA ASN A 3 24.75 11.30 -13.35
C ASN A 3 25.71 12.47 -13.15
N ILE A 4 25.22 13.73 -13.22
CA ILE A 4 26.03 14.94 -12.96
C ILE A 4 26.57 14.91 -11.52
N PHE A 5 25.75 14.54 -10.55
CA PHE A 5 26.20 14.42 -9.15
C PHE A 5 27.31 13.37 -9.02
N LEU A 6 27.11 12.17 -9.56
CA LEU A 6 28.06 11.06 -9.46
C LEU A 6 29.41 11.36 -10.14
N GLU A 7 29.42 12.13 -11.23
CA GLU A 7 30.64 12.57 -11.92
C GLU A 7 31.46 13.62 -11.11
N ASN A 8 30.82 14.30 -10.15
CA ASN A 8 31.41 15.44 -9.47
C ASN A 8 31.62 15.24 -7.95
N ILE A 9 30.91 14.31 -7.29
CA ILE A 9 30.97 14.16 -5.82
C ILE A 9 32.38 13.92 -5.30
N GLN A 10 33.20 13.19 -6.04
CA GLN A 10 34.57 12.90 -5.64
C GLN A 10 35.49 14.14 -5.68
N LYS A 11 35.10 15.21 -6.39
CA LYS A 11 35.83 16.46 -6.52
C LYS A 11 35.56 17.45 -5.37
N VAL A 12 34.57 17.18 -4.52
CA VAL A 12 34.21 18.07 -3.41
C VAL A 12 35.32 18.08 -2.36
N PRO A 13 35.94 19.24 -2.04
CA PRO A 13 37.18 19.27 -1.22
C PRO A 13 36.92 19.13 0.28
N ASP A 14 35.77 19.53 0.77
CA ASP A 14 35.43 19.69 2.18
C ASP A 14 34.52 18.54 2.74
N MET A 15 34.42 17.44 2.03
CA MET A 15 33.76 16.22 2.48
C MET A 15 34.76 15.10 2.74
N THR A 16 34.49 14.31 3.78
CA THR A 16 35.27 13.08 4.04
C THR A 16 34.95 12.02 2.97
N GLN A 17 35.86 11.06 2.77
CA GLN A 17 35.61 9.97 1.81
C GLN A 17 34.39 9.16 2.18
N ALA A 18 34.15 8.87 3.47
CA ALA A 18 32.98 8.14 3.93
C ALA A 18 31.67 8.87 3.60
N GLU A 19 31.63 10.20 3.75
CA GLU A 19 30.45 11.01 3.34
C GLU A 19 30.23 10.96 1.83
N LYS A 20 31.31 11.12 1.03
CA LYS A 20 31.22 11.03 -0.44
C LYS A 20 30.69 9.67 -0.88
N ASP A 21 31.18 8.59 -0.29
CA ASP A 21 30.79 7.22 -0.63
C ASP A 21 29.33 6.96 -0.25
N ARG A 22 28.89 7.40 0.94
CA ARG A 22 27.49 7.34 1.36
C ARG A 22 26.58 8.10 0.41
N TRP A 23 26.90 9.36 0.12
CA TRP A 23 26.07 10.19 -0.77
C TRP A 23 26.04 9.63 -2.20
N ALA A 24 27.18 9.11 -2.69
CA ALA A 24 27.22 8.43 -3.97
C ALA A 24 26.31 7.18 -4.00
N ALA A 25 26.30 6.37 -2.94
CA ALA A 25 25.44 5.21 -2.81
C ALA A 25 23.95 5.59 -2.78
N GLU A 26 23.58 6.63 -2.02
CA GLU A 26 22.22 7.16 -1.98
C GLU A 26 21.75 7.68 -3.36
N VAL A 27 22.61 8.42 -4.07
CA VAL A 27 22.28 8.95 -5.41
C VAL A 27 22.22 7.83 -6.47
N ARG A 28 23.09 6.81 -6.38
CA ARG A 28 22.98 5.61 -7.22
C ARG A 28 21.65 4.90 -6.98
N PHE A 29 21.24 4.73 -5.72
CA PHE A 29 19.93 4.17 -5.38
C PHE A 29 18.79 4.99 -6.01
N LEU A 30 18.76 6.30 -5.86
CA LEU A 30 17.74 7.16 -6.44
C LEU A 30 17.70 7.06 -7.97
N LYS A 31 18.87 7.04 -8.64
CA LYS A 31 18.95 6.84 -10.08
C LYS A 31 18.28 5.53 -10.52
N VAL A 32 18.61 4.45 -9.83
CA VAL A 32 18.04 3.13 -10.12
C VAL A 32 16.53 3.09 -9.80
N TYR A 33 16.11 3.70 -8.72
CA TYR A 33 14.71 3.82 -8.34
C TYR A 33 13.88 4.59 -9.39
N TYR A 34 14.43 5.66 -9.99
CA TYR A 34 13.79 6.36 -11.10
C TYR A 34 13.67 5.49 -12.36
N HIS A 35 14.67 4.69 -12.69
CA HIS A 35 14.56 3.70 -13.78
C HIS A 35 13.47 2.67 -13.49
N TYR A 36 13.38 2.15 -12.26
CA TYR A 36 12.31 1.25 -11.85
C TYR A 36 10.92 1.87 -12.04
N TRP A 37 10.73 3.14 -11.66
CA TRP A 37 9.47 3.84 -11.89
C TRP A 37 9.14 3.98 -13.38
N LEU A 38 10.11 4.30 -14.22
CA LEU A 38 9.93 4.35 -15.66
C LEU A 38 9.54 2.99 -16.23
N ILE A 39 10.17 1.90 -15.77
CA ILE A 39 9.84 0.52 -16.17
C ILE A 39 8.39 0.19 -15.77
N ARG A 40 7.98 0.51 -14.56
CA ARG A 40 6.59 0.29 -14.10
C ARG A 40 5.56 1.02 -14.95
N MET A 41 5.88 2.24 -15.40
CA MET A 41 4.98 3.09 -16.19
C MET A 41 4.97 2.71 -17.67
N TYR A 42 6.11 2.50 -18.27
CA TYR A 42 6.29 2.42 -19.72
C TYR A 42 6.77 1.06 -20.25
N GLY A 43 7.16 0.13 -19.38
CA GLY A 43 7.78 -1.13 -19.77
C GLY A 43 9.24 -0.95 -20.20
N PRO A 44 9.65 -1.45 -21.37
CA PRO A 44 10.98 -1.25 -21.93
C PRO A 44 11.34 0.23 -22.08
N ILE A 45 12.49 0.63 -21.56
CA ILE A 45 12.99 2.02 -21.57
C ILE A 45 14.45 2.09 -22.04
N PRO A 46 14.94 3.25 -22.48
CA PRO A 46 16.37 3.49 -22.56
C PRO A 46 17.01 3.50 -21.17
N ILE A 47 18.13 2.80 -21.01
CA ILE A 47 18.91 2.85 -19.76
C ILE A 47 19.88 4.03 -19.86
N MET A 48 19.67 5.03 -18.98
CA MET A 48 20.47 6.26 -18.95
C MET A 48 21.46 6.22 -17.78
N ASP A 49 22.51 5.42 -17.91
CA ASP A 49 23.50 5.18 -16.86
C ASP A 49 24.63 6.24 -16.80
N ARG A 50 24.76 7.07 -17.85
CA ARG A 50 25.76 8.15 -17.96
C ARG A 50 25.19 9.36 -18.67
N ASN A 51 25.87 10.51 -18.54
CA ASN A 51 25.57 11.68 -19.37
C ASN A 51 26.11 11.47 -20.78
N ILE A 52 25.34 11.90 -21.77
CA ILE A 52 25.81 11.98 -23.16
C ILE A 52 26.67 13.24 -23.27
N PRO A 53 27.91 13.19 -23.79
CA PRO A 53 28.75 14.35 -23.98
C PRO A 53 28.09 15.42 -24.86
N VAL A 54 28.34 16.70 -24.58
CA VAL A 54 27.77 17.81 -25.38
C VAL A 54 28.23 17.77 -26.84
N ASN A 55 29.42 17.23 -27.09
CA ASN A 55 30.00 17.06 -28.42
C ASN A 55 29.79 15.65 -28.99
N ALA A 56 28.84 14.90 -28.47
CA ALA A 56 28.52 13.55 -28.97
C ALA A 56 28.06 13.60 -30.43
N SER A 57 28.41 12.57 -31.19
CA SER A 57 27.97 12.40 -32.58
C SER A 57 26.47 12.13 -32.66
N GLU A 58 25.89 12.28 -33.84
CA GLU A 58 24.47 11.99 -34.08
C GLU A 58 24.10 10.55 -33.70
N ASP A 59 25.00 9.59 -33.91
CA ASP A 59 24.73 8.20 -33.58
C ASP A 59 24.82 7.92 -32.06
N GLU A 60 25.67 8.63 -31.33
CA GLU A 60 25.76 8.51 -29.86
C GLU A 60 24.55 9.11 -29.14
N VAL A 61 23.87 10.11 -29.71
CA VAL A 61 22.66 10.68 -29.14
C VAL A 61 21.38 9.88 -29.44
N LYS A 62 21.45 8.94 -30.38
CA LYS A 62 20.34 8.01 -30.70
C LYS A 62 20.25 6.92 -29.63
N VAL A 63 19.45 7.14 -28.63
CA VAL A 63 19.18 6.12 -27.59
C VAL A 63 17.97 5.29 -27.94
N PHE A 64 18.07 4.00 -27.71
CA PHE A 64 17.01 3.01 -27.97
C PHE A 64 16.55 2.39 -26.66
N ARG A 65 15.34 1.82 -26.68
CA ARG A 65 14.85 1.02 -25.57
C ARG A 65 15.69 -0.23 -25.41
N SER A 66 16.05 -0.57 -24.18
CA SER A 66 16.52 -1.89 -23.82
C SER A 66 15.33 -2.85 -23.71
N THR A 67 15.57 -4.15 -23.83
CA THR A 67 14.53 -5.16 -23.58
C THR A 67 14.07 -5.08 -22.14
N ILE A 68 12.87 -5.59 -21.84
CA ILE A 68 12.34 -5.57 -20.47
C ILE A 68 13.25 -6.36 -19.50
N ASP A 69 13.86 -7.46 -19.97
CA ASP A 69 14.77 -8.24 -19.16
C ASP A 69 16.04 -7.43 -18.83
N GLU A 70 16.68 -6.80 -19.84
CA GLU A 70 17.83 -5.92 -19.63
C GLU A 70 17.50 -4.74 -18.68
N CYS A 71 16.30 -4.17 -18.79
CA CYS A 71 15.87 -3.07 -17.90
C CYS A 71 15.82 -3.54 -16.43
N PHE A 72 15.20 -4.70 -16.15
CA PHE A 72 15.16 -5.25 -14.80
C PHE A 72 16.53 -5.70 -14.32
N ASP A 73 17.33 -6.33 -15.17
CA ASP A 73 18.68 -6.79 -14.83
C ASP A 73 19.57 -5.58 -14.45
N TYR A 74 19.48 -4.47 -15.18
CA TYR A 74 20.18 -3.21 -14.80
C TYR A 74 19.79 -2.75 -13.40
N VAL A 75 18.50 -2.70 -13.10
CA VAL A 75 18.01 -2.24 -11.78
C VAL A 75 18.43 -3.19 -10.67
N ILE A 76 18.28 -4.51 -10.86
CA ILE A 76 18.59 -5.53 -9.86
C ILE A 76 20.11 -5.59 -9.59
N ASN A 77 20.92 -5.57 -10.65
CA ASN A 77 22.39 -5.61 -10.52
C ASN A 77 22.90 -4.34 -9.84
N SER A 78 22.41 -3.17 -10.24
CA SER A 78 22.81 -1.91 -9.61
C SER A 78 22.42 -1.85 -8.13
N LEU A 79 21.22 -2.32 -7.74
CA LEU A 79 20.84 -2.42 -6.33
C LEU A 79 21.73 -3.41 -5.57
N THR A 80 22.12 -4.52 -6.22
CA THR A 80 23.02 -5.51 -5.64
C THR A 80 24.40 -4.93 -5.38
N GLU A 81 24.95 -4.15 -6.32
CA GLU A 81 26.22 -3.46 -6.16
C GLU A 81 26.17 -2.43 -5.02
N ILE A 82 25.08 -1.65 -4.93
CA ILE A 82 24.88 -0.67 -3.85
C ILE A 82 24.86 -1.38 -2.49
N ILE A 83 24.09 -2.47 -2.36
CA ILE A 83 23.99 -3.26 -1.13
C ILE A 83 25.36 -3.83 -0.74
N ASN A 84 26.08 -4.43 -1.70
CA ASN A 84 27.38 -5.06 -1.46
C ASN A 84 28.51 -4.04 -1.19
N SER A 85 28.34 -2.77 -1.56
CA SER A 85 29.34 -1.73 -1.29
C SER A 85 29.48 -1.41 0.21
N ASN A 86 28.45 -1.70 1.00
CA ASN A 86 28.36 -1.36 2.42
C ASN A 86 28.56 0.14 2.74
N HIS A 87 28.24 1.02 1.77
CA HIS A 87 28.35 2.48 1.97
C HIS A 87 27.06 3.09 2.52
N LEU A 88 25.92 2.36 2.46
CA LEU A 88 24.68 2.77 3.11
C LEU A 88 24.69 2.39 4.59
N PRO A 89 24.19 3.26 5.50
CA PRO A 89 24.08 2.89 6.91
C PRO A 89 23.01 1.81 7.11
N ASP A 90 23.20 0.94 8.08
CA ASP A 90 22.20 -0.06 8.47
C ASP A 90 20.96 0.61 9.07
N LYS A 91 21.17 1.67 9.85
CA LYS A 91 20.14 2.44 10.53
C LYS A 91 20.50 3.94 10.55
N ILE A 92 19.48 4.79 10.48
CA ILE A 92 19.66 6.23 10.71
C ILE A 92 19.96 6.48 12.20
N MET A 93 21.06 7.18 12.47
CA MET A 93 21.50 7.54 13.82
C MET A 93 21.09 8.96 14.20
N ASN A 94 21.09 9.90 13.26
CA ASN A 94 20.61 11.27 13.45
C ASN A 94 19.15 11.38 12.97
N GLU A 95 18.23 10.90 13.81
CA GLU A 95 16.80 10.88 13.47
C GLU A 95 16.22 12.30 13.26
N ALA A 96 16.78 13.32 13.86
CA ALA A 96 16.28 14.68 13.75
C ALA A 96 16.44 15.26 12.32
N GLU A 97 17.47 14.84 11.58
CA GLU A 97 17.84 15.45 10.30
C GLU A 97 17.82 14.46 9.13
N GLU A 98 17.96 13.15 9.40
CA GLU A 98 18.24 12.18 8.34
C GLU A 98 17.10 11.16 8.09
N LEU A 99 16.02 11.21 8.85
CA LEU A 99 14.88 10.30 8.62
C LEU A 99 14.33 10.45 7.18
N GLY A 100 14.24 9.31 6.48
CA GLY A 100 13.86 9.23 5.07
C GLY A 100 15.04 9.12 4.10
N ARG A 101 16.29 9.30 4.56
CA ARG A 101 17.49 8.98 3.77
C ARG A 101 17.64 7.47 3.60
N ILE A 102 18.35 7.07 2.55
CA ILE A 102 18.45 5.67 2.16
C ILE A 102 19.37 4.90 3.11
N THR A 103 18.86 3.75 3.59
CA THR A 103 19.59 2.77 4.39
C THR A 103 19.77 1.46 3.64
N GLN A 104 20.61 0.58 4.18
CA GLN A 104 20.81 -0.77 3.66
C GLN A 104 19.48 -1.54 3.57
N GLY A 105 18.67 -1.48 4.64
CA GLY A 105 17.37 -2.13 4.69
C GLY A 105 16.38 -1.61 3.64
N ILE A 106 16.39 -0.30 3.36
CA ILE A 106 15.58 0.30 2.28
C ILE A 106 16.01 -0.27 0.92
N ALA A 107 17.32 -0.31 0.64
CA ALA A 107 17.84 -0.83 -0.62
C ALA A 107 17.46 -2.31 -0.84
N MET A 108 17.58 -3.14 0.22
CA MET A 108 17.19 -4.54 0.19
C MET A 108 15.69 -4.73 -0.04
N ALA A 109 14.83 -3.97 0.65
CA ALA A 109 13.38 -4.07 0.51
C ALA A 109 12.90 -3.63 -0.89
N ILE A 110 13.48 -2.56 -1.44
CA ILE A 110 13.16 -2.11 -2.81
C ILE A 110 13.69 -3.12 -3.85
N LYS A 111 14.87 -3.72 -3.64
CA LYS A 111 15.36 -4.80 -4.51
C LYS A 111 14.37 -5.97 -4.54
N ALA A 112 13.86 -6.38 -3.38
CA ALA A 112 12.86 -7.44 -3.28
C ALA A 112 11.56 -7.09 -4.05
N GLU A 113 11.04 -5.86 -3.90
CA GLU A 113 9.88 -5.39 -4.66
C GLU A 113 10.13 -5.40 -6.18
N VAL A 114 11.31 -4.94 -6.62
CA VAL A 114 11.71 -4.96 -8.03
C VAL A 114 11.72 -6.39 -8.57
N MET A 115 12.29 -7.33 -7.82
CA MET A 115 12.38 -8.74 -8.25
C MET A 115 11.00 -9.40 -8.31
N VAL A 116 10.10 -9.17 -7.35
CA VAL A 116 8.71 -9.62 -7.41
C VAL A 116 7.98 -9.01 -8.62
N THR A 117 8.21 -7.72 -8.89
CA THR A 117 7.62 -7.05 -10.06
C THR A 117 8.12 -7.68 -11.37
N ALA A 118 9.43 -7.93 -11.49
CA ALA A 118 10.06 -8.56 -12.66
C ALA A 118 9.58 -10.00 -12.88
N ALA A 119 9.26 -10.72 -11.79
CA ALA A 119 8.73 -12.08 -11.83
C ALA A 119 7.23 -12.13 -12.17
N SER A 120 6.52 -11.01 -12.08
CA SER A 120 5.05 -10.95 -12.24
C SER A 120 4.62 -11.14 -13.70
N PRO A 121 3.38 -11.62 -13.96
CA PRO A 121 2.89 -12.01 -15.29
C PRO A 121 3.01 -10.95 -16.38
N LEU A 122 2.96 -9.65 -16.03
CA LEU A 122 3.10 -8.56 -17.01
C LEU A 122 4.48 -8.57 -17.67
N PHE A 123 5.54 -8.92 -16.93
CA PHE A 123 6.94 -8.77 -17.36
C PHE A 123 7.66 -10.09 -17.59
N ASN A 124 7.17 -11.19 -17.04
CA ASN A 124 7.83 -12.49 -17.04
C ASN A 124 7.27 -13.42 -18.11
N GLY A 125 7.70 -13.23 -19.35
CA GLY A 125 7.29 -14.10 -20.46
C GLY A 125 5.85 -13.82 -20.93
N ASN A 126 5.44 -12.57 -20.97
CA ASN A 126 4.10 -12.16 -21.36
C ASN A 126 3.86 -12.30 -22.87
N ALA A 127 3.03 -13.28 -23.25
CA ALA A 127 2.71 -13.56 -24.65
C ALA A 127 1.92 -12.45 -25.36
N ASP A 128 1.26 -11.55 -24.63
CA ASP A 128 0.50 -10.41 -25.23
C ASP A 128 1.42 -9.44 -25.96
N TYR A 129 2.72 -9.44 -25.64
CA TYR A 129 3.73 -8.59 -26.27
C TYR A 129 4.53 -9.30 -27.37
N LYS A 130 4.06 -10.46 -27.87
CA LYS A 130 4.70 -11.15 -28.99
C LYS A 130 4.75 -10.23 -30.21
N GLY A 131 5.95 -10.10 -30.80
CA GLY A 131 6.19 -9.24 -31.97
C GLY A 131 6.23 -7.74 -31.64
N TYR A 132 6.27 -7.34 -30.38
CA TYR A 132 6.49 -5.95 -30.02
C TYR A 132 7.97 -5.60 -30.15
N THR A 133 8.32 -4.99 -31.29
CA THR A 133 9.69 -4.66 -31.66
C THR A 133 9.93 -3.15 -31.64
N ASP A 134 11.19 -2.74 -31.49
CA ASP A 134 11.62 -1.36 -31.72
C ASP A 134 11.93 -1.10 -33.22
N SER A 135 12.39 0.11 -33.55
CA SER A 135 12.74 0.51 -34.91
C SER A 135 13.92 -0.27 -35.52
N ARG A 136 14.67 -1.01 -34.69
CA ARG A 136 15.78 -1.89 -35.11
C ARG A 136 15.32 -3.32 -35.36
N GLY A 137 14.02 -3.64 -35.14
CA GLY A 137 13.48 -4.99 -35.22
C GLY A 137 13.79 -5.86 -34.00
N ILE A 138 14.28 -5.29 -32.90
CA ILE A 138 14.57 -6.04 -31.66
C ILE A 138 13.27 -6.24 -30.87
N GLU A 139 12.93 -7.48 -30.55
CA GLU A 139 11.77 -7.81 -29.71
C GLU A 139 12.03 -7.40 -28.27
N LEU A 140 11.19 -6.48 -27.75
CA LEU A 140 11.40 -5.83 -26.46
C LEU A 140 10.93 -6.66 -25.25
N PHE A 141 10.13 -7.71 -25.49
CA PHE A 141 9.74 -8.71 -24.51
C PHE A 141 10.13 -10.10 -25.02
N ASN A 142 10.44 -11.01 -24.12
CA ASN A 142 10.65 -12.41 -24.47
C ASN A 142 9.40 -13.24 -24.14
N PRO A 143 8.48 -13.44 -25.12
CA PRO A 143 7.25 -14.19 -24.91
C PRO A 143 7.48 -15.70 -24.79
N ASN A 144 8.65 -16.18 -25.22
CA ASN A 144 9.02 -17.61 -25.27
C ASN A 144 9.87 -18.04 -24.06
N LYS A 145 9.88 -17.27 -22.98
CA LYS A 145 10.59 -17.63 -21.75
C LYS A 145 10.09 -18.97 -21.22
N SER A 146 11.00 -19.90 -20.94
CA SER A 146 10.63 -21.22 -20.42
C SER A 146 9.98 -21.13 -19.04
N GLU A 147 9.10 -22.07 -18.71
CA GLU A 147 8.45 -22.14 -17.40
C GLU A 147 9.48 -22.27 -16.26
N GLN A 148 10.60 -22.97 -16.50
CA GLN A 148 11.69 -23.02 -15.55
C GLN A 148 12.32 -21.64 -15.30
N ALA A 149 12.56 -20.85 -16.35
CA ALA A 149 13.11 -19.50 -16.22
C ALA A 149 12.12 -18.54 -15.54
N LYS A 150 10.83 -18.68 -15.84
CA LYS A 150 9.78 -17.91 -15.15
C LYS A 150 9.75 -18.24 -13.66
N LYS A 151 9.78 -19.53 -13.33
CA LYS A 151 9.78 -20.00 -11.94
C LYS A 151 11.04 -19.57 -11.18
N GLN A 152 12.22 -19.59 -11.85
CA GLN A 152 13.47 -19.17 -11.23
C GLN A 152 13.41 -17.72 -10.76
N ARG A 153 12.80 -16.80 -11.53
CA ARG A 153 12.60 -15.42 -11.09
C ARG A 153 11.79 -15.30 -9.79
N TRP A 154 10.79 -16.17 -9.60
CA TRP A 154 10.03 -16.20 -8.36
C TRP A 154 10.84 -16.75 -7.19
N ILE A 155 11.68 -17.76 -7.41
CA ILE A 155 12.60 -18.30 -6.38
C ILE A 155 13.59 -17.22 -5.96
N ASP A 156 14.19 -16.51 -6.92
CA ASP A 156 15.15 -15.43 -6.62
C ASP A 156 14.48 -14.26 -5.90
N ALA A 157 13.24 -13.93 -6.26
CA ALA A 157 12.44 -12.91 -5.60
C ALA A 157 12.10 -13.30 -4.14
N ALA A 158 11.73 -14.56 -3.91
CA ALA A 158 11.47 -15.07 -2.56
C ALA A 158 12.72 -14.98 -1.68
N GLU A 159 13.89 -15.36 -2.20
CA GLU A 159 15.14 -15.25 -1.47
C GLU A 159 15.51 -13.78 -1.15
N ALA A 160 15.30 -12.87 -2.08
CA ALA A 160 15.52 -11.43 -1.84
C ALA A 160 14.57 -10.89 -0.75
N CYS A 161 13.30 -11.29 -0.76
CA CYS A 161 12.34 -10.93 0.29
C CYS A 161 12.79 -11.45 1.65
N ARG A 162 13.19 -12.74 1.74
CA ARG A 162 13.67 -13.35 2.97
C ARG A 162 14.87 -12.59 3.54
N GLN A 163 15.89 -12.33 2.71
CA GLN A 163 17.10 -11.60 3.13
C GLN A 163 16.75 -10.19 3.65
N ALA A 164 15.87 -9.46 2.96
CA ALA A 164 15.43 -8.14 3.38
C ALA A 164 14.67 -8.20 4.72
N ILE A 165 13.78 -9.16 4.91
CA ILE A 165 13.01 -9.36 6.14
C ILE A 165 13.96 -9.68 7.31
N ASP A 166 14.87 -10.63 7.13
CA ASP A 166 15.82 -11.05 8.16
C ASP A 166 16.69 -9.86 8.61
N PHE A 167 17.21 -9.10 7.65
CA PHE A 167 17.99 -7.89 7.94
C PHE A 167 17.17 -6.85 8.72
N LEU A 168 15.99 -6.51 8.24
CA LEU A 168 15.12 -5.49 8.85
C LEU A 168 14.68 -5.88 10.26
N LYS A 169 14.36 -7.15 10.48
CA LYS A 169 14.03 -7.63 11.82
C LYS A 169 15.22 -7.53 12.78
N ALA A 170 16.44 -7.80 12.30
CA ALA A 170 17.66 -7.62 13.10
C ALA A 170 17.90 -6.13 13.45
N GLN A 171 17.41 -5.19 12.63
CA GLN A 171 17.46 -3.73 12.89
C GLN A 171 16.30 -3.25 13.77
N GLY A 172 15.40 -4.12 14.20
CA GLY A 172 14.29 -3.81 15.12
C GLY A 172 12.97 -3.46 14.44
N HIS A 173 12.86 -3.66 13.12
CA HIS A 173 11.55 -3.54 12.45
C HIS A 173 10.63 -4.70 12.83
N ASP A 174 9.36 -4.37 13.07
CA ASP A 174 8.30 -5.35 13.33
C ASP A 174 6.94 -4.79 12.88
N LEU A 175 5.91 -5.64 12.85
CA LEU A 175 4.55 -5.20 12.59
C LEU A 175 4.08 -4.22 13.68
N TYR A 176 3.44 -3.16 13.24
CA TYR A 176 2.98 -2.10 14.14
C TYR A 176 1.90 -2.60 15.11
N LYS A 177 2.02 -2.19 16.37
CA LYS A 177 1.01 -2.37 17.43
C LYS A 177 0.83 -1.05 18.18
N TYR A 178 -0.41 -0.63 18.36
CA TYR A 178 -0.74 0.57 19.14
C TYR A 178 -0.64 0.28 20.63
N THR A 179 0.38 0.78 21.27
CA THR A 179 0.67 0.56 22.69
C THR A 179 0.44 1.79 23.57
N SER A 180 0.03 2.92 23.01
CA SER A 180 -0.18 4.14 23.77
C SER A 180 -1.23 3.95 24.87
N LEU A 181 -0.92 4.45 26.06
CA LEU A 181 -1.80 4.52 27.24
C LEU A 181 -2.38 5.92 27.45
N GLU A 182 -2.17 6.82 26.50
CA GLU A 182 -2.66 8.22 26.56
C GLU A 182 -4.19 8.29 26.71
N TYR A 183 -4.89 7.30 26.14
CA TYR A 183 -6.36 7.22 26.18
C TYR A 183 -6.83 5.90 26.78
N THR A 184 -7.85 5.96 27.61
CA THR A 184 -8.59 4.76 28.06
C THR A 184 -9.58 4.38 26.97
N ILE A 185 -9.26 3.33 26.21
CA ILE A 185 -10.04 2.87 25.06
C ILE A 185 -10.28 1.38 25.12
N SER A 186 -11.39 0.94 24.52
CA SER A 186 -11.76 -0.47 24.40
C SER A 186 -10.74 -1.25 23.52
N ASP A 187 -10.74 -2.58 23.65
CA ASP A 187 -9.94 -3.45 22.79
C ASP A 187 -10.33 -3.32 21.31
N GLN A 188 -11.61 -3.08 21.03
CA GLN A 188 -12.12 -2.86 19.67
C GLN A 188 -11.54 -1.57 19.07
N THR A 189 -11.49 -0.49 19.83
CA THR A 189 -10.87 0.76 19.35
C THR A 189 -9.37 0.60 19.26
N ARG A 190 -8.72 -0.06 20.20
CA ARG A 190 -7.29 -0.38 20.12
C ARG A 190 -6.94 -1.18 18.86
N ALA A 191 -7.75 -2.19 18.52
CA ALA A 191 -7.59 -2.94 17.29
C ALA A 191 -7.72 -2.07 16.03
N LYS A 192 -8.69 -1.12 16.00
CA LYS A 192 -8.77 -0.13 14.90
C LYS A 192 -7.55 0.78 14.84
N MET A 193 -6.98 1.18 15.99
CA MET A 193 -5.79 2.02 16.04
C MET A 193 -4.53 1.28 15.56
N ASN A 194 -4.42 -0.04 15.79
CA ASN A 194 -3.36 -0.87 15.18
C ASN A 194 -3.32 -0.74 13.66
N ILE A 195 -4.46 -0.50 13.02
CA ILE A 195 -4.56 -0.42 11.56
C ILE A 195 -4.41 1.02 11.06
N ARG A 196 -5.11 2.00 11.68
CA ARG A 196 -5.04 3.41 11.25
C ARG A 196 -3.64 3.98 11.39
N ASN A 197 -2.98 3.69 12.51
CA ASN A 197 -1.69 4.28 12.82
C ASN A 197 -0.51 3.65 12.08
N ILE A 198 -0.68 2.50 11.42
CA ILE A 198 0.36 1.95 10.53
C ILE A 198 0.85 3.00 9.53
N VAL A 199 -0.10 3.80 8.99
CA VAL A 199 0.19 4.84 7.99
C VAL A 199 0.45 6.18 8.63
N THR A 200 -0.33 6.52 9.68
CA THR A 200 -0.39 7.89 10.19
C THR A 200 0.58 8.18 11.35
N GLU A 201 1.06 7.16 12.07
CA GLU A 201 2.08 7.35 13.09
C GLU A 201 3.48 7.43 12.45
N LYS A 202 4.13 8.57 12.67
CA LYS A 202 5.44 8.88 12.08
C LYS A 202 6.50 7.84 12.47
N TRP A 203 7.22 7.35 11.49
CA TRP A 203 8.43 6.54 11.69
C TRP A 203 8.25 5.39 12.67
N ASN A 204 7.03 4.80 12.70
CA ASN A 204 6.78 3.62 13.52
C ASN A 204 7.62 2.44 13.05
N GLN A 205 7.73 1.43 13.89
CA GLN A 205 8.63 0.28 13.66
C GLN A 205 8.34 -0.54 12.40
N GLU A 206 7.16 -0.39 11.78
CA GLU A 206 6.81 -1.08 10.54
C GLU A 206 7.28 -0.33 9.28
N ILE A 207 7.52 0.98 9.37
CA ILE A 207 7.93 1.81 8.26
C ILE A 207 9.39 1.53 7.90
N ILE A 208 9.62 1.00 6.70
CA ILE A 208 10.97 0.81 6.16
C ILE A 208 11.44 2.08 5.46
N TRP A 209 10.58 2.66 4.62
CA TRP A 209 10.86 3.90 3.90
C TRP A 209 9.60 4.73 3.73
N ALA A 210 9.71 6.03 3.93
CA ALA A 210 8.62 6.98 3.75
C ALA A 210 9.12 8.28 3.13
N ASN A 211 8.23 8.97 2.41
CA ASN A 211 8.52 10.28 1.82
C ASN A 211 8.25 11.39 2.85
N SER A 212 9.32 11.95 3.42
CA SER A 212 9.24 13.05 4.40
C SER A 212 8.69 14.36 3.81
N ASN A 213 8.75 14.54 2.49
CA ASN A 213 8.24 15.72 1.78
C ASN A 213 6.83 15.50 1.19
N SER A 214 6.09 14.52 1.66
CA SER A 214 4.75 14.23 1.16
C SER A 214 3.75 15.34 1.49
N ILE A 215 2.82 15.62 0.56
CA ILE A 215 1.74 16.62 0.71
C ILE A 215 0.53 16.06 1.47
N ILE A 216 0.78 15.23 2.47
CA ILE A 216 -0.25 14.47 3.20
C ILE A 216 -1.31 15.39 3.86
N GLY A 217 -0.98 16.63 4.15
CA GLY A 217 -1.94 17.60 4.65
C GLY A 217 -3.10 17.82 3.69
N GLN A 218 -2.84 17.95 2.38
CA GLN A 218 -3.88 18.09 1.35
C GLN A 218 -4.68 16.78 1.21
N LEU A 219 -4.03 15.63 1.28
CA LEU A 219 -4.73 14.35 1.21
C LEU A 219 -5.74 14.20 2.36
N GLN A 220 -5.40 14.64 3.59
CA GLN A 220 -6.32 14.62 4.72
C GLN A 220 -7.52 15.57 4.51
N ASP A 221 -7.35 16.72 3.83
CA ASP A 221 -8.44 17.63 3.51
C ASP A 221 -9.55 16.97 2.69
N HIS A 222 -9.17 16.05 1.80
CA HIS A 222 -10.10 15.33 0.92
C HIS A 222 -10.58 14.00 1.51
N ALA A 223 -9.83 13.41 2.46
CA ALA A 223 -10.10 12.10 3.04
C ALA A 223 -11.05 12.12 4.25
N ILE A 224 -11.23 13.28 4.91
CA ILE A 224 -12.15 13.44 6.04
C ILE A 224 -13.51 13.92 5.53
N PRO A 225 -14.66 13.41 6.05
CA PRO A 225 -15.96 13.92 5.67
C PRO A 225 -16.11 15.41 6.00
N ARG A 226 -16.52 16.22 5.03
CA ARG A 226 -17.00 17.56 5.31
C ARG A 226 -18.32 17.44 6.09
N GLY A 227 -18.44 18.12 7.21
CA GLY A 227 -19.60 17.93 8.10
C GLY A 227 -19.58 16.62 8.89
N LEU A 228 -18.39 16.01 9.13
CA LEU A 228 -18.27 14.87 10.05
C LEU A 228 -18.90 15.15 11.40
N GLU A 229 -18.77 16.38 11.90
CA GLU A 229 -19.50 16.89 13.06
C GLU A 229 -20.59 17.85 12.57
N PRO A 230 -21.86 17.64 12.99
CA PRO A 230 -22.95 18.57 12.67
C PRO A 230 -22.61 20.01 13.09
N GLY A 231 -22.93 20.96 12.21
CA GLY A 231 -22.63 22.39 12.39
C GLY A 231 -21.26 22.81 11.82
N LYS A 232 -20.45 21.88 11.31
CA LYS A 232 -19.16 22.18 10.66
C LYS A 232 -19.19 22.05 9.14
N GLU A 233 -20.35 21.88 8.53
CA GLU A 233 -20.54 21.67 7.09
C GLU A 233 -20.02 22.86 6.26
N GLY A 234 -20.08 24.05 6.81
CA GLY A 234 -19.61 25.30 6.17
C GLY A 234 -18.09 25.47 6.14
N ASN A 235 -17.32 24.60 6.80
CA ASN A 235 -15.86 24.74 6.87
C ASN A 235 -15.21 24.44 5.52
N ALA A 236 -14.80 25.49 4.80
CA ALA A 236 -14.17 25.39 3.48
C ALA A 236 -12.74 24.83 3.48
N SER A 237 -12.12 24.64 4.65
CA SER A 237 -10.79 24.02 4.77
C SER A 237 -10.82 22.50 4.57
N VAL A 238 -12.03 21.91 4.49
CA VAL A 238 -12.23 20.48 4.24
C VAL A 238 -12.94 20.28 2.91
N GLY A 239 -12.32 19.56 1.99
CA GLY A 239 -12.93 19.18 0.72
C GLY A 239 -13.89 18.00 0.86
N GLY A 240 -13.47 16.95 1.56
CA GLY A 240 -14.29 15.77 1.88
C GLY A 240 -14.72 14.93 0.67
N ASN A 241 -14.07 15.10 -0.49
CA ASN A 241 -14.51 14.56 -1.77
C ASN A 241 -13.72 13.34 -2.28
N LEU A 242 -12.81 12.79 -1.47
CA LEU A 242 -12.13 11.55 -1.82
C LEU A 242 -13.06 10.37 -1.58
N ALA A 243 -13.68 9.91 -2.66
CA ALA A 243 -14.74 8.91 -2.63
C ALA A 243 -14.20 7.48 -2.85
N VAL A 244 -14.63 6.56 -1.99
CA VAL A 244 -14.27 5.13 -2.07
C VAL A 244 -15.42 4.37 -2.74
N PRO A 245 -15.21 3.74 -3.91
CA PRO A 245 -16.25 2.93 -4.55
C PRO A 245 -16.69 1.73 -3.72
N LEU A 246 -17.95 1.30 -3.85
CA LEU A 246 -18.50 0.12 -3.15
C LEU A 246 -17.66 -1.14 -3.41
N LYS A 247 -17.13 -1.33 -4.61
CA LYS A 247 -16.25 -2.48 -4.92
C LYS A 247 -14.98 -2.54 -4.05
N ILE A 248 -14.54 -1.43 -3.46
CA ILE A 248 -13.44 -1.43 -2.50
C ILE A 248 -13.95 -1.78 -1.10
N ALA A 249 -15.14 -1.35 -0.72
CA ALA A 249 -15.78 -1.78 0.53
C ALA A 249 -16.09 -3.29 0.52
N ASP A 250 -16.52 -3.82 -0.62
CA ASP A 250 -16.79 -5.26 -0.82
C ASP A 250 -15.51 -6.11 -0.70
N LEU A 251 -14.34 -5.56 -1.00
CA LEU A 251 -13.05 -6.27 -0.95
C LEU A 251 -12.71 -6.77 0.47
N PHE A 252 -13.06 -6.00 1.51
CA PHE A 252 -12.76 -6.37 2.89
C PHE A 252 -13.53 -7.63 3.30
N TYR A 253 -12.95 -8.41 4.22
CA TYR A 253 -13.55 -9.64 4.72
C TYR A 253 -14.72 -9.38 5.67
N THR A 254 -15.51 -10.42 5.91
CA THR A 254 -16.37 -10.51 7.09
C THR A 254 -15.54 -10.58 8.37
N LYS A 255 -16.15 -10.47 9.54
CA LYS A 255 -15.49 -10.68 10.84
C LYS A 255 -14.85 -12.07 10.98
N ASN A 256 -15.26 -13.02 10.14
CA ASN A 256 -14.73 -14.38 10.09
C ASN A 256 -13.44 -14.49 9.25
N GLY A 257 -13.01 -13.41 8.61
CA GLY A 257 -11.77 -13.35 7.84
C GLY A 257 -11.86 -14.04 6.48
N VAL A 258 -13.03 -14.12 5.88
CA VAL A 258 -13.28 -14.67 4.55
C VAL A 258 -14.08 -13.69 3.69
N PRO A 259 -14.03 -13.80 2.34
CA PRO A 259 -14.76 -12.90 1.46
C PRO A 259 -16.27 -12.89 1.76
N ILE A 260 -16.91 -11.72 1.64
CA ILE A 260 -18.35 -11.56 1.88
C ILE A 260 -19.22 -12.43 0.95
N THR A 261 -18.68 -12.83 -0.20
CA THR A 261 -19.33 -13.71 -1.18
C THR A 261 -19.15 -15.20 -0.87
N GLU A 262 -18.25 -15.55 0.04
CA GLU A 262 -17.90 -16.95 0.35
C GLU A 262 -18.29 -17.36 1.77
N ASP A 263 -18.55 -16.39 2.66
CA ASP A 263 -18.93 -16.65 4.05
C ASP A 263 -20.35 -17.21 4.13
N LYS A 264 -20.48 -18.49 4.46
CA LYS A 264 -21.77 -19.16 4.58
C LYS A 264 -22.65 -18.67 5.74
N THR A 265 -22.10 -17.83 6.64
CA THR A 265 -22.81 -17.23 7.78
C THR A 265 -23.20 -15.77 7.51
N TRP A 266 -22.81 -15.20 6.38
CA TRP A 266 -23.08 -13.83 6.00
C TRP A 266 -23.87 -13.79 4.67
N ASN A 267 -25.06 -13.15 4.67
CA ASN A 267 -25.89 -13.14 3.47
C ASN A 267 -25.50 -11.99 2.54
N TYR A 268 -24.85 -12.31 1.43
CA TYR A 268 -24.40 -11.35 0.43
C TYR A 268 -25.56 -10.61 -0.27
N ASP A 269 -26.67 -11.29 -0.49
CA ASP A 269 -27.82 -10.71 -1.21
C ASP A 269 -28.50 -9.60 -0.41
N ASP A 270 -28.50 -9.71 0.92
CA ASP A 270 -29.12 -8.72 1.83
C ASP A 270 -28.19 -7.54 2.16
N ARG A 271 -27.01 -7.43 1.54
CA ARG A 271 -26.00 -6.42 1.92
C ARG A 271 -26.46 -4.97 1.79
N PHE A 272 -27.46 -4.70 0.97
CA PHE A 272 -28.05 -3.37 0.78
C PHE A 272 -29.30 -3.12 1.61
N GLU A 273 -29.83 -4.15 2.28
CA GLU A 273 -30.92 -3.98 3.22
C GLU A 273 -30.49 -3.14 4.43
N LEU A 274 -31.46 -2.48 5.06
CA LEU A 274 -31.19 -1.62 6.21
C LEU A 274 -31.23 -2.42 7.51
N ARG A 275 -30.23 -2.20 8.35
CA ARG A 275 -30.11 -2.81 9.69
C ARG A 275 -29.85 -1.74 10.74
N LYS A 276 -30.49 -1.86 11.90
CA LYS A 276 -30.27 -0.97 13.06
C LYS A 276 -29.15 -1.53 13.93
N ALA A 277 -28.17 -0.69 14.23
CA ALA A 277 -27.06 -1.04 15.11
C ALA A 277 -27.50 -1.20 16.57
N THR A 278 -26.95 -2.19 17.22
CA THR A 278 -27.19 -2.55 18.63
C THR A 278 -26.03 -2.10 19.51
N ALA A 279 -26.14 -2.35 20.82
CA ALA A 279 -25.04 -2.10 21.76
C ALA A 279 -23.78 -2.90 21.44
N ASN A 280 -23.90 -4.05 20.76
CA ASN A 280 -22.74 -4.86 20.33
C ASN A 280 -21.93 -4.18 19.21
N ASP A 281 -22.59 -3.32 18.45
CA ASP A 281 -21.97 -2.63 17.30
C ASP A 281 -21.32 -1.29 17.67
N LYS A 282 -21.55 -0.79 18.89
CA LYS A 282 -21.30 0.61 19.32
C LYS A 282 -19.90 1.15 19.08
N TYR A 283 -18.89 0.31 19.02
CA TYR A 283 -17.50 0.70 18.72
C TYR A 283 -17.20 0.84 17.23
N PHE A 284 -18.08 0.35 16.38
CA PHE A 284 -17.95 0.32 14.93
C PHE A 284 -18.98 1.20 14.24
N ILE A 285 -20.25 1.05 14.65
CA ILE A 285 -21.40 1.77 14.14
C ILE A 285 -22.13 2.41 15.34
N LYS A 286 -22.58 3.65 15.19
CA LYS A 286 -23.31 4.35 16.25
C LYS A 286 -24.53 3.53 16.69
N GLU A 287 -24.59 3.20 17.98
CA GLU A 287 -25.71 2.47 18.57
C GLU A 287 -27.04 3.16 18.25
N GLY A 288 -28.03 2.37 17.85
CA GLY A 288 -29.35 2.83 17.47
C GLY A 288 -29.45 3.43 16.06
N TYR A 289 -28.33 3.63 15.36
CA TYR A 289 -28.31 4.14 13.98
C TYR A 289 -28.66 3.04 12.98
N THR A 290 -29.41 3.37 11.94
CA THR A 290 -29.78 2.45 10.87
C THR A 290 -28.90 2.71 9.65
N THR A 291 -28.20 1.70 9.16
CA THR A 291 -27.37 1.78 7.96
C THR A 291 -27.46 0.47 7.16
N ALA A 292 -26.76 0.40 6.01
CA ALA A 292 -26.79 -0.80 5.17
C ALA A 292 -26.15 -2.01 5.88
N ASN A 293 -26.74 -3.19 5.67
CA ASN A 293 -26.24 -4.45 6.23
C ASN A 293 -24.79 -4.74 5.80
N LEU A 294 -24.35 -4.22 4.64
CA LEU A 294 -22.96 -4.25 4.17
C LEU A 294 -21.96 -3.80 5.23
N ASN A 295 -22.34 -2.88 6.11
CA ASN A 295 -21.48 -2.28 7.11
C ASN A 295 -21.35 -3.10 8.40
N PHE A 296 -22.12 -4.21 8.54
CA PHE A 296 -22.14 -5.02 9.75
C PHE A 296 -21.30 -6.30 9.60
N ASP A 297 -20.83 -6.78 10.73
CA ASP A 297 -20.12 -8.05 10.84
C ASP A 297 -18.88 -8.13 9.92
N ARG A 298 -18.19 -7.01 9.77
CA ARG A 298 -16.95 -6.91 8.98
C ARG A 298 -15.73 -7.02 9.87
N GLU A 299 -14.58 -7.32 9.25
CA GLU A 299 -13.28 -7.32 9.93
C GLU A 299 -12.85 -5.93 10.42
N VAL A 300 -11.92 -5.88 11.35
CA VAL A 300 -11.50 -4.62 11.97
C VAL A 300 -10.87 -3.63 10.98
N ARG A 301 -10.19 -4.10 9.92
CA ARG A 301 -9.60 -3.24 8.88
C ARG A 301 -10.66 -2.47 8.10
N TYR A 302 -11.84 -3.03 7.90
CA TYR A 302 -12.99 -2.33 7.33
C TYR A 302 -13.32 -1.07 8.14
N TYR A 303 -13.54 -1.24 9.43
CA TYR A 303 -13.91 -0.15 10.34
C TYR A 303 -12.78 0.85 10.62
N ALA A 304 -11.53 0.40 10.53
CA ALA A 304 -10.37 1.25 10.69
C ALA A 304 -10.09 2.10 9.44
N SER A 305 -10.34 1.54 8.25
CA SER A 305 -9.96 2.15 6.98
C SER A 305 -11.04 2.99 6.33
N LEU A 306 -12.32 2.70 6.61
CA LEU A 306 -13.46 3.32 5.95
C LEU A 306 -14.29 4.19 6.91
N GLY A 307 -14.70 5.36 6.43
CA GLY A 307 -15.75 6.17 7.00
C GLY A 307 -17.00 6.03 6.13
N PHE A 308 -18.04 5.39 6.62
CA PHE A 308 -19.32 5.11 5.93
C PHE A 308 -20.48 5.58 6.80
N ASP A 309 -21.69 5.61 6.28
CA ASP A 309 -22.89 6.05 6.98
C ASP A 309 -23.13 5.29 8.30
N GLY A 310 -23.09 5.98 9.43
CA GLY A 310 -23.16 5.43 10.78
C GLY A 310 -21.81 5.02 11.39
N ALA A 311 -20.70 5.06 10.62
CA ALA A 311 -19.38 4.65 11.12
C ALA A 311 -18.88 5.52 12.25
N VAL A 312 -18.48 4.92 13.37
CA VAL A 312 -17.82 5.60 14.48
C VAL A 312 -16.45 6.12 14.05
N TRP A 313 -16.20 7.38 14.35
CA TRP A 313 -14.94 8.06 14.03
C TRP A 313 -14.23 8.46 15.33
N PHE A 314 -13.32 7.62 15.81
CA PHE A 314 -12.49 7.93 16.98
C PHE A 314 -11.44 9.01 16.62
N GLY A 315 -11.28 10.00 17.46
CA GLY A 315 -10.39 11.14 17.24
C GLY A 315 -11.13 12.44 16.91
N GLN A 316 -10.54 13.32 16.12
CA GLN A 316 -11.11 14.63 15.78
C GLN A 316 -11.35 15.52 17.03
N GLY A 317 -10.49 15.38 18.04
CA GLY A 317 -10.65 16.05 19.35
C GLY A 317 -11.61 15.33 20.32
N VAL A 318 -12.27 14.26 19.88
CA VAL A 318 -13.17 13.46 20.72
C VAL A 318 -12.62 12.06 20.90
N THR A 319 -12.22 11.73 22.12
CA THR A 319 -11.64 10.43 22.51
C THR A 319 -12.48 9.69 23.55
N ASP A 320 -13.61 10.25 23.95
CA ASP A 320 -14.59 9.59 24.81
C ASP A 320 -15.48 8.66 23.98
N GLU A 321 -15.27 7.36 24.13
CA GLU A 321 -16.03 6.32 23.39
C GLU A 321 -17.53 6.27 23.77
N THR A 322 -17.94 6.90 24.88
CA THR A 322 -19.37 6.98 25.27
C THR A 322 -20.13 8.04 24.48
N LYS A 323 -19.41 8.99 23.88
CA LYS A 323 -19.95 10.09 23.05
C LYS A 323 -19.27 10.15 21.70
N PRO A 324 -19.32 9.07 20.90
CA PRO A 324 -18.55 9.01 19.68
C PRO A 324 -19.07 9.98 18.61
N ILE A 325 -18.13 10.59 17.86
CA ILE A 325 -18.43 11.17 16.55
C ILE A 325 -18.70 10.03 15.58
N TYR A 326 -19.63 10.21 14.65
CA TYR A 326 -19.93 9.22 13.61
C TYR A 326 -20.37 9.90 12.32
N VAL A 327 -20.16 9.23 11.20
CA VAL A 327 -20.53 9.76 9.88
C VAL A 327 -22.06 9.75 9.71
N GLN A 328 -22.62 10.83 9.19
CA GLN A 328 -24.05 11.01 8.93
C GLN A 328 -24.18 11.53 7.50
N CYS A 329 -24.33 10.62 6.53
CA CYS A 329 -24.31 10.99 5.11
C CYS A 329 -25.58 10.61 4.32
N LYS A 330 -26.67 10.31 5.02
CA LYS A 330 -27.98 10.21 4.34
C LYS A 330 -28.43 11.59 3.88
N GLN A 331 -29.26 11.63 2.87
CA GLN A 331 -29.85 12.87 2.34
C GLN A 331 -30.34 13.80 3.48
N GLY A 332 -29.87 15.03 3.49
CA GLY A 332 -30.21 16.03 4.50
C GLY A 332 -29.39 15.97 5.78
N GLN A 333 -28.47 15.02 5.94
CA GLN A 333 -27.57 14.96 7.10
C GLN A 333 -26.25 15.73 6.84
N SER A 334 -25.47 15.92 7.90
CA SER A 334 -24.32 16.85 7.92
C SER A 334 -23.19 16.50 6.92
N ALA A 335 -22.92 15.22 6.68
CA ALA A 335 -21.90 14.79 5.73
C ALA A 335 -22.47 14.39 4.36
N ALA A 336 -23.77 14.61 4.12
CA ALA A 336 -24.39 14.36 2.82
C ALA A 336 -24.03 15.44 1.80
N ASN A 337 -24.48 15.26 0.56
CA ASN A 337 -24.34 16.24 -0.52
C ASN A 337 -25.10 17.52 -0.22
N GLN A 338 -24.44 18.50 0.42
CA GLN A 338 -25.03 19.80 0.77
C GLN A 338 -24.43 20.97 -0.02
N ILE A 339 -23.23 20.79 -0.59
CA ILE A 339 -22.51 21.87 -1.28
C ILE A 339 -21.95 21.33 -2.59
N ALA A 340 -22.34 21.95 -3.71
CA ALA A 340 -21.84 21.60 -5.03
C ALA A 340 -20.30 21.61 -5.06
N ASN A 341 -19.70 20.61 -5.65
CA ASN A 341 -18.25 20.42 -5.80
C ASN A 341 -17.45 20.13 -4.50
N SER A 342 -18.11 19.89 -3.38
CA SER A 342 -17.44 19.59 -2.08
C SER A 342 -18.17 18.47 -1.32
N TRP A 343 -18.44 17.35 -1.99
CA TRP A 343 -19.15 16.22 -1.44
C TRP A 343 -18.56 14.89 -1.94
N ASN A 344 -18.89 13.82 -1.27
CA ASN A 344 -18.43 12.48 -1.60
C ASN A 344 -19.49 11.73 -2.40
N GLU A 345 -19.16 11.37 -3.64
CA GLU A 345 -20.10 10.73 -4.58
C GLU A 345 -20.49 9.29 -4.20
N THR A 346 -19.79 8.66 -3.26
CA THR A 346 -20.04 7.27 -2.89
C THR A 346 -20.53 7.09 -1.45
N GLY A 347 -20.49 8.15 -0.63
CA GLY A 347 -20.80 8.11 0.79
C GLY A 347 -19.80 7.30 1.63
N ILE A 348 -18.60 7.05 1.10
CA ILE A 348 -17.55 6.31 1.81
C ILE A 348 -16.23 7.06 1.68
N TRP A 349 -15.53 7.29 2.81
CA TRP A 349 -14.26 8.01 2.90
C TRP A 349 -13.10 7.10 3.31
N PRO A 350 -11.86 7.36 2.85
CA PRO A 350 -10.66 6.61 3.25
C PRO A 350 -10.13 7.08 4.62
N LYS A 351 -10.82 6.74 5.69
CA LYS A 351 -10.50 7.11 7.07
C LYS A 351 -9.07 6.79 7.49
N LYS A 352 -8.48 5.72 6.96
CA LYS A 352 -7.10 5.30 7.22
C LYS A 352 -6.07 6.40 6.95
N LEU A 353 -6.37 7.34 6.04
CA LEU A 353 -5.47 8.43 5.67
C LEU A 353 -5.54 9.64 6.61
N VAL A 354 -6.50 9.68 7.52
CA VAL A 354 -6.69 10.81 8.44
C VAL A 354 -6.10 10.48 9.80
N HIS A 355 -5.09 11.27 10.22
CA HIS A 355 -4.51 11.12 11.55
C HIS A 355 -5.57 11.41 12.62
N PHE A 356 -5.70 10.54 13.62
CA PHE A 356 -6.81 10.61 14.58
C PHE A 356 -6.78 11.86 15.49
N LYS A 357 -5.60 12.45 15.69
CA LYS A 357 -5.43 13.72 16.44
C LYS A 357 -5.64 14.97 15.58
N SER A 358 -5.87 14.85 14.27
CA SER A 358 -6.22 15.99 13.44
C SER A 358 -7.62 16.51 13.81
N VAL A 359 -7.85 17.84 13.79
CA VAL A 359 -9.10 18.45 14.26
C VAL A 359 -9.59 19.50 13.27
N VAL A 360 -10.80 19.34 12.75
CA VAL A 360 -11.50 20.33 11.90
C VAL A 360 -12.08 21.42 12.80
N GLY A 361 -11.76 22.68 12.50
CA GLY A 361 -12.29 23.84 13.18
C GLY A 361 -13.79 24.04 12.97
N GLN A 362 -14.41 24.94 13.73
CA GLN A 362 -15.86 25.16 13.68
C GLN A 362 -16.32 25.74 12.35
N THR A 363 -15.76 26.87 11.95
CA THR A 363 -16.16 27.60 10.72
C THR A 363 -15.06 27.63 9.66
N SER A 364 -13.82 27.50 10.08
CA SER A 364 -12.64 27.51 9.24
C SER A 364 -11.48 26.81 9.94
N GLY A 365 -10.45 26.45 9.16
CA GLY A 365 -9.23 25.78 9.63
C GLY A 365 -9.40 24.28 9.80
N PHE A 366 -8.29 23.61 9.61
CA PHE A 366 -8.11 22.17 9.89
C PHE A 366 -6.71 22.00 10.47
N THR A 367 -6.62 21.76 11.77
CA THR A 367 -5.35 21.47 12.44
C THR A 367 -4.96 20.03 12.11
N LYS A 368 -3.97 19.88 11.25
CA LYS A 368 -3.54 18.58 10.73
C LYS A 368 -2.26 18.11 11.42
N ILE A 369 -2.26 16.88 11.88
CA ILE A 369 -1.03 16.16 12.21
C ILE A 369 -0.50 15.54 10.93
N THR A 370 0.63 16.03 10.45
CA THR A 370 1.29 15.53 9.23
C THR A 370 2.16 14.33 9.55
N TYR A 371 2.32 13.44 8.59
CA TYR A 371 3.16 12.26 8.67
C TYR A 371 3.83 12.01 7.31
N PRO A 372 5.03 11.39 7.28
CA PRO A 372 5.64 10.96 6.03
C PRO A 372 4.83 9.82 5.42
N PHE A 373 4.49 9.91 4.13
CA PHE A 373 3.70 8.87 3.48
C PHE A 373 4.56 7.62 3.24
N PRO A 374 4.13 6.43 3.69
CA PRO A 374 4.88 5.19 3.54
C PRO A 374 5.09 4.84 2.06
N VAL A 375 6.34 4.61 1.67
CA VAL A 375 6.72 4.04 0.36
C VAL A 375 6.83 2.53 0.46
N MET A 376 7.46 2.05 1.54
CA MET A 376 7.61 0.63 1.84
C MET A 376 7.48 0.41 3.35
N ARG A 377 6.72 -0.61 3.74
CA ARG A 377 6.58 -1.07 5.13
C ARG A 377 6.62 -2.60 5.20
N LEU A 378 6.92 -3.12 6.38
CA LEU A 378 7.16 -4.54 6.59
C LEU A 378 5.97 -5.43 6.19
N GLY A 379 4.73 -4.99 6.47
CA GLY A 379 3.54 -5.74 6.05
C GLY A 379 3.41 -5.88 4.53
N ASN A 380 3.81 -4.86 3.74
CA ASN A 380 3.90 -4.99 2.29
C ASN A 380 4.94 -6.05 1.90
N LEU A 381 6.12 -6.00 2.50
CA LEU A 381 7.20 -6.95 2.21
C LEU A 381 6.82 -8.39 2.56
N TYR A 382 6.10 -8.62 3.67
CA TYR A 382 5.58 -9.95 4.05
C TYR A 382 4.64 -10.52 2.98
N LEU A 383 3.73 -9.69 2.47
CA LEU A 383 2.79 -10.14 1.43
C LEU A 383 3.44 -10.30 0.05
N LEU A 384 4.51 -9.55 -0.27
CA LEU A 384 5.36 -9.80 -1.45
C LEU A 384 6.10 -11.13 -1.31
N TYR A 385 6.58 -11.45 -0.11
CA TYR A 385 7.25 -12.71 0.16
C TYR A 385 6.28 -13.89 0.06
N ALA A 386 5.08 -13.79 0.64
CA ALA A 386 4.05 -14.82 0.51
C ALA A 386 3.70 -15.09 -0.96
N GLU A 387 3.57 -14.05 -1.77
CA GLU A 387 3.33 -14.16 -3.21
C GLU A 387 4.49 -14.89 -3.92
N ALA A 388 5.72 -14.46 -3.66
CA ALA A 388 6.90 -15.07 -4.28
C ALA A 388 7.06 -16.55 -3.89
N LEU A 389 6.81 -16.91 -2.63
CA LEU A 389 6.76 -18.29 -2.18
C LEU A 389 5.69 -19.10 -2.88
N ASN A 390 4.47 -18.57 -3.01
CA ASN A 390 3.38 -19.25 -3.68
C ASN A 390 3.71 -19.55 -5.15
N GLU A 391 4.19 -18.55 -5.88
CA GLU A 391 4.50 -18.66 -7.30
C GLU A 391 5.77 -19.48 -7.59
N SER A 392 6.70 -19.56 -6.64
CA SER A 392 7.87 -20.45 -6.71
C SER A 392 7.53 -21.92 -6.41
N GLY A 393 6.33 -22.19 -5.90
CA GLY A 393 5.87 -23.53 -5.56
C GLY A 393 6.35 -24.02 -4.20
N ALA A 394 6.55 -23.12 -3.24
CA ALA A 394 6.82 -23.44 -1.85
C ALA A 394 5.62 -24.15 -1.18
N THR A 395 5.83 -24.74 -0.03
CA THR A 395 4.76 -25.43 0.70
C THR A 395 3.65 -24.47 1.10
N LYS A 396 2.44 -24.99 1.25
CA LYS A 396 1.28 -24.23 1.75
C LYS A 396 1.59 -23.53 3.06
N THR A 397 2.21 -24.24 3.99
CA THR A 397 2.57 -23.72 5.32
C THR A 397 3.55 -22.55 5.21
N ASP A 398 4.58 -22.67 4.38
CA ASP A 398 5.54 -21.56 4.20
C ASP A 398 4.85 -20.30 3.67
N VAL A 399 3.93 -20.46 2.71
CA VAL A 399 3.17 -19.33 2.13
C VAL A 399 2.25 -18.70 3.16
N LEU A 400 1.41 -19.51 3.82
CA LEU A 400 0.36 -19.01 4.70
C LEU A 400 0.91 -18.40 5.99
N THR A 401 2.07 -18.82 6.46
CA THR A 401 2.73 -18.21 7.62
C THR A 401 2.82 -16.68 7.50
N TRP A 402 3.20 -16.16 6.34
CA TRP A 402 3.38 -14.72 6.12
C TRP A 402 2.06 -13.98 5.95
N VAL A 403 1.06 -14.62 5.38
CA VAL A 403 -0.31 -14.10 5.29
C VAL A 403 -0.94 -14.05 6.68
N ASP A 404 -0.77 -15.11 7.47
CA ASP A 404 -1.38 -15.24 8.77
C ASP A 404 -0.81 -14.26 9.82
N LEU A 405 0.45 -13.85 9.71
CA LEU A 405 1.02 -12.76 10.53
C LEU A 405 0.25 -11.43 10.33
N ILE A 406 -0.12 -11.11 9.10
CA ILE A 406 -0.92 -9.90 8.79
C ILE A 406 -2.34 -10.04 9.33
N ARG A 407 -2.92 -11.23 9.19
CA ARG A 407 -4.27 -11.54 9.67
C ARG A 407 -4.36 -11.51 11.20
N GLU A 408 -3.38 -12.09 11.89
CA GLU A 408 -3.27 -12.07 13.36
C GLU A 408 -3.24 -10.64 13.91
N ARG A 409 -2.43 -9.74 13.30
CA ARG A 409 -2.42 -8.33 13.70
C ARG A 409 -3.79 -7.66 13.53
N ALA A 410 -4.56 -8.07 12.52
CA ALA A 410 -5.93 -7.62 12.30
C ALA A 410 -6.97 -8.32 13.20
N GLY A 411 -6.54 -9.21 14.10
CA GLY A 411 -7.42 -9.97 14.99
C GLY A 411 -8.19 -11.08 14.30
N LEU A 412 -7.74 -11.52 13.12
CA LEU A 412 -8.35 -12.60 12.36
C LEU A 412 -7.65 -13.93 12.66
N LYS A 413 -8.38 -15.01 12.47
CA LYS A 413 -7.82 -16.37 12.44
C LYS A 413 -6.97 -16.58 11.18
N GLY A 414 -6.09 -17.58 11.20
CA GLY A 414 -5.35 -18.01 10.05
C GLY A 414 -6.24 -18.41 8.87
N VAL A 415 -5.66 -18.45 7.68
CA VAL A 415 -6.38 -18.75 6.45
C VAL A 415 -7.06 -20.12 6.52
N GLU A 416 -6.34 -21.19 6.89
CA GLU A 416 -6.91 -22.55 6.93
C GLU A 416 -8.10 -22.62 7.87
N GLU A 417 -7.97 -22.14 9.12
CA GLU A 417 -9.06 -22.16 10.11
C GLU A 417 -10.28 -21.36 9.64
N SER A 418 -10.06 -20.18 9.03
CA SER A 418 -11.14 -19.32 8.55
C SER A 418 -11.93 -19.98 7.40
N TRP A 419 -11.21 -20.48 6.38
CA TRP A 419 -11.85 -21.11 5.22
C TRP A 419 -12.55 -22.43 5.57
N ASP A 420 -11.93 -23.27 6.38
CA ASP A 420 -12.52 -24.55 6.82
C ASP A 420 -13.79 -24.34 7.63
N THR A 421 -13.83 -23.30 8.46
CA THR A 421 -14.97 -23.04 9.33
C THR A 421 -16.10 -22.31 8.62
N TYR A 422 -15.79 -21.31 7.79
CA TYR A 422 -16.78 -20.33 7.33
C TYR A 422 -17.07 -20.37 5.82
N THR A 423 -16.37 -21.20 5.05
CA THR A 423 -16.64 -21.35 3.61
C THR A 423 -17.02 -22.80 3.25
N ASN A 424 -17.47 -22.99 2.02
CA ASN A 424 -17.74 -24.31 1.43
C ASN A 424 -16.60 -24.79 0.52
N ASN A 425 -15.50 -24.05 0.46
CA ASN A 425 -14.36 -24.39 -0.37
C ASN A 425 -13.05 -24.33 0.43
N LYS A 426 -12.04 -25.04 -0.09
CA LYS A 426 -10.69 -25.05 0.47
C LYS A 426 -9.69 -24.51 -0.56
N LYS A 427 -9.99 -23.35 -1.15
CA LYS A 427 -9.17 -22.82 -2.24
C LYS A 427 -7.71 -22.62 -1.85
N TYR A 428 -7.42 -22.41 -0.57
CA TYR A 428 -6.06 -22.30 -0.05
C TYR A 428 -5.19 -23.56 -0.28
N GLU A 429 -5.77 -24.71 -0.59
CA GLU A 429 -5.02 -25.93 -0.92
C GLU A 429 -4.30 -25.84 -2.28
N THR A 430 -4.77 -25.01 -3.19
CA THR A 430 -4.19 -24.85 -4.52
C THR A 430 -3.33 -23.60 -4.63
N ILE A 431 -2.34 -23.61 -5.55
CA ILE A 431 -1.52 -22.42 -5.84
C ILE A 431 -2.41 -21.27 -6.32
N ASP A 432 -3.36 -21.53 -7.21
CA ASP A 432 -4.26 -20.51 -7.76
C ASP A 432 -5.16 -19.91 -6.67
N GLY A 433 -5.73 -20.74 -5.82
CA GLY A 433 -6.57 -20.25 -4.74
C GLY A 433 -5.79 -19.47 -3.67
N ARG A 434 -4.56 -19.89 -3.33
CA ARG A 434 -3.67 -19.08 -2.47
C ARG A 434 -3.29 -17.75 -3.14
N ARG A 435 -3.07 -17.73 -4.45
CA ARG A 435 -2.85 -16.49 -5.21
C ARG A 435 -4.01 -15.51 -5.05
N GLU A 436 -5.26 -15.99 -5.20
CA GLU A 436 -6.45 -15.16 -4.98
C GLU A 436 -6.52 -14.60 -3.56
N ILE A 437 -6.25 -15.43 -2.55
CA ILE A 437 -6.22 -15.02 -1.14
C ILE A 437 -5.14 -13.95 -0.92
N ILE A 438 -3.92 -14.15 -1.40
CA ILE A 438 -2.82 -13.18 -1.26
C ILE A 438 -3.16 -11.86 -1.97
N GLN A 439 -3.73 -11.92 -3.17
CA GLN A 439 -4.12 -10.72 -3.92
C GLN A 439 -5.21 -9.94 -3.19
N GLN A 440 -6.20 -10.62 -2.60
CA GLN A 440 -7.23 -9.98 -1.80
C GLN A 440 -6.65 -9.42 -0.49
N GLU A 441 -5.82 -10.18 0.23
CA GLU A 441 -5.15 -9.75 1.46
C GLU A 441 -4.30 -8.50 1.21
N ARG A 442 -3.54 -8.44 0.10
CA ARG A 442 -2.79 -7.24 -0.30
C ARG A 442 -3.73 -6.06 -0.58
N GLY A 443 -4.84 -6.29 -1.26
CA GLY A 443 -5.83 -5.26 -1.57
C GLY A 443 -6.47 -4.64 -0.32
N ILE A 444 -6.70 -5.44 0.71
CA ILE A 444 -7.25 -5.02 2.01
C ILE A 444 -6.18 -4.32 2.84
N GLU A 445 -5.06 -5.00 3.05
CA GLU A 445 -3.99 -4.55 3.94
C GLU A 445 -3.37 -3.22 3.47
N LEU A 446 -3.14 -3.11 2.17
CA LEU A 446 -2.52 -1.94 1.53
C LEU A 446 -3.54 -0.96 0.95
N ALA A 447 -4.81 -1.07 1.35
CA ALA A 447 -5.85 -0.13 0.91
C ALA A 447 -5.42 1.31 1.20
N PHE A 448 -5.54 2.18 0.18
CA PHE A 448 -5.20 3.60 0.18
C PHE A 448 -3.70 3.94 0.28
N GLU A 449 -2.81 2.95 0.13
CA GLU A 449 -1.35 3.13 0.17
C GLU A 449 -0.72 3.15 -1.24
N ALA A 450 -1.49 3.46 -2.27
CA ALA A 450 -1.05 3.57 -3.68
C ALA A 450 -0.48 2.28 -4.30
N GLN A 451 -0.67 1.10 -3.68
CA GLN A 451 -0.12 -0.17 -4.19
C GLN A 451 -1.03 -0.86 -5.19
N ARG A 452 -2.38 -0.82 -4.99
CA ARG A 452 -3.34 -1.60 -5.80
C ARG A 452 -3.24 -1.36 -7.30
N PHE A 453 -2.99 -0.12 -7.74
CA PHE A 453 -2.86 0.20 -9.16
C PHE A 453 -1.72 -0.60 -9.82
N TRP A 454 -0.57 -0.68 -9.13
CA TRP A 454 0.60 -1.40 -9.62
C TRP A 454 0.43 -2.90 -9.54
N ASP A 455 -0.17 -3.41 -8.48
CA ASP A 455 -0.49 -4.81 -8.29
C ASP A 455 -1.43 -5.32 -9.39
N LEU A 456 -2.53 -4.64 -9.66
CA LEU A 456 -3.47 -5.01 -10.72
C LEU A 456 -2.82 -5.03 -12.11
N ARG A 457 -1.90 -4.09 -12.39
CA ARG A 457 -1.15 -4.07 -13.65
C ARG A 457 -0.20 -5.25 -13.77
N ARG A 458 0.66 -5.47 -12.76
CA ARG A 458 1.66 -6.54 -12.82
C ARG A 458 1.03 -7.94 -12.84
N TRP A 459 -0.16 -8.11 -12.24
CA TRP A 459 -0.96 -9.33 -12.29
C TRP A 459 -1.77 -9.49 -13.59
N LYS A 460 -1.82 -8.47 -14.45
CA LYS A 460 -2.67 -8.40 -15.65
C LYS A 460 -4.18 -8.41 -15.34
N LEU A 461 -4.57 -7.93 -14.15
CA LEU A 461 -5.96 -7.83 -13.70
C LEU A 461 -6.55 -6.43 -13.89
N ALA A 462 -5.75 -5.44 -14.30
CA ALA A 462 -6.19 -4.04 -14.40
C ALA A 462 -7.39 -3.87 -15.32
N PHE A 463 -7.42 -4.53 -16.49
CA PHE A 463 -8.52 -4.43 -17.43
C PHE A 463 -9.84 -4.93 -16.80
N GLN A 464 -9.81 -6.07 -16.14
CA GLN A 464 -11.01 -6.67 -15.52
C GLN A 464 -11.52 -5.82 -14.36
N GLU A 465 -10.62 -5.34 -13.50
CA GLU A 465 -10.98 -4.61 -12.29
C GLU A 465 -11.41 -3.16 -12.57
N GLN A 466 -10.77 -2.50 -13.54
CA GLN A 466 -11.08 -1.10 -13.85
C GLN A 466 -12.34 -0.95 -14.70
N ASN A 467 -12.72 -1.97 -15.47
CA ASN A 467 -13.98 -1.98 -16.23
C ASN A 467 -15.20 -2.31 -15.39
N LYS A 468 -15.03 -2.75 -14.13
CA LYS A 468 -16.18 -2.91 -13.21
C LYS A 468 -16.83 -1.54 -12.95
N PRO A 469 -18.16 -1.44 -12.90
CA PRO A 469 -18.84 -0.19 -12.59
C PRO A 469 -18.34 0.44 -11.29
N ILE A 470 -18.27 1.76 -11.30
CA ILE A 470 -18.04 2.55 -10.08
C ILE A 470 -19.42 2.86 -9.51
N THR A 471 -19.68 2.35 -8.33
CA THR A 471 -20.94 2.52 -7.61
C THR A 471 -20.72 3.05 -6.21
N GLY A 472 -21.73 3.72 -5.66
CA GLY A 472 -21.74 4.32 -4.33
C GLY A 472 -23.17 4.44 -3.82
N TRP A 473 -23.31 5.00 -2.62
CA TRP A 473 -24.60 5.34 -2.05
C TRP A 473 -25.07 6.70 -2.59
N ASN A 474 -26.35 6.85 -2.77
CA ASN A 474 -26.97 8.15 -3.05
C ASN A 474 -27.12 8.91 -1.71
N THR A 475 -26.29 9.93 -1.51
CA THR A 475 -26.19 10.69 -0.25
C THR A 475 -26.81 12.09 -0.36
#